data_cab160f8bab14644e0c8ff62c779bcef
#
_entry.id   cab160f8bab14644e0c8ff62c779bcef
#
_cell.length_a   1.000
_cell.length_b   1.000
_cell.length_c   1.000
_cell.angle_alpha   90.00
_cell.angle_beta   90.00
_cell.angle_gamma   90.00
#
_symmetry.space_group_name_H-M   'P 1'
#
loop_
_entity.id
_entity.type
_entity.pdbx_description
1 polymer ?
#
loop_
_entity_poly.entity_id
_entity_poly.type
_entity_poly.pdbx_seq_one_letter_code
_entity_poly.pdbx_strand_id
1 'polypeptide(L)'
;PAINAAIEEQLKSMSHVMFGGLTHRPAVELAEKLVEMAPDGIDKVFYCDSGSVAVEVAMKMALQYWYAAGRDDKRHFLTITKGYHGDTWNAMSVCDPVTGMHNIFRGSLPMQYFIHRPEARYGEPCLPEHIEELKQSLRNNHNRIAAVILEPIVQGAGGMWFYSADYLRQVRELCNDYDVLLVCDEIATGFGRTGKMWGVDHAGIVPDIMCVGKAITGGYMSFAATMATEKVATQICTKDPGVFMHGPTFMGNPLACAAANASLDLIRSYDLTTMIGRIQDQLERELAPAREFPNVTDVRVL
;
A
#
# COMPACT_ATOMS: atom_id res chain seq x y z
N PRO A 1 -19.56 12.63 -13.67
CA PRO A 1 -19.73 12.79 -15.12
C PRO A 1 -18.46 12.44 -15.90
N ALA A 2 -17.26 12.92 -15.49
CA ALA A 2 -16.02 12.66 -16.23
C ALA A 2 -15.66 11.16 -16.32
N ILE A 3 -15.71 10.44 -15.20
CA ILE A 3 -15.42 9.00 -15.17
C ILE A 3 -16.46 8.22 -15.98
N ASN A 4 -17.75 8.57 -15.90
CA ASN A 4 -18.80 7.96 -16.73
C ASN A 4 -18.47 8.10 -18.23
N ALA A 5 -18.14 9.31 -18.66
CA ALA A 5 -17.80 9.58 -20.05
C ALA A 5 -16.58 8.78 -20.54
N ALA A 6 -15.55 8.63 -19.70
CA ALA A 6 -14.38 7.82 -20.04
C ALA A 6 -14.72 6.33 -20.17
N ILE A 7 -15.59 5.81 -19.28
CA ILE A 7 -16.09 4.43 -19.35
C ILE A 7 -16.92 4.22 -20.63
N GLU A 8 -17.87 5.12 -20.92
CA GLU A 8 -18.72 5.06 -22.10
C GLU A 8 -17.91 5.12 -23.41
N GLU A 9 -16.85 5.92 -23.45
CA GLU A 9 -15.96 5.99 -24.60
C GLU A 9 -15.16 4.71 -24.78
N GLN A 10 -14.60 4.16 -23.66
CA GLN A 10 -13.86 2.91 -23.72
C GLN A 10 -14.72 1.72 -24.16
N LEU A 11 -15.99 1.68 -23.80
CA LEU A 11 -16.93 0.63 -24.24
C LEU A 11 -17.10 0.56 -25.76
N LYS A 12 -16.86 1.66 -26.50
CA LYS A 12 -16.93 1.70 -27.96
C LYS A 12 -15.66 1.17 -28.64
N SER A 13 -14.59 0.95 -27.89
CA SER A 13 -13.27 0.56 -28.41
C SER A 13 -13.04 -0.94 -28.25
N MET A 14 -12.40 -1.36 -27.20
CA MET A 14 -12.03 -2.77 -27.00
C MET A 14 -12.39 -3.25 -25.59
N SER A 15 -12.84 -4.49 -25.49
CA SER A 15 -13.20 -5.11 -24.21
C SER A 15 -11.97 -5.47 -23.40
N HIS A 16 -11.05 -6.24 -23.98
CA HIS A 16 -9.82 -6.70 -23.31
C HIS A 16 -8.80 -7.21 -24.33
N VAL A 17 -7.53 -7.13 -23.92
CA VAL A 17 -6.41 -7.83 -24.55
C VAL A 17 -5.49 -8.34 -23.44
N MET A 18 -4.96 -9.55 -23.62
CA MET A 18 -4.01 -10.15 -22.69
C MET A 18 -2.78 -9.25 -22.52
N PHE A 19 -2.49 -8.82 -21.30
CA PHE A 19 -1.41 -7.87 -21.02
C PHE A 19 -0.01 -8.54 -21.01
N GLY A 20 0.03 -9.86 -20.96
CA GLY A 20 1.28 -10.63 -21.10
C GLY A 20 1.78 -10.65 -22.56
N GLY A 21 2.66 -9.72 -22.91
CA GLY A 21 3.23 -9.56 -24.24
C GLY A 21 2.51 -8.57 -25.15
N LEU A 22 1.35 -8.03 -24.75
CA LEU A 22 0.63 -6.97 -25.43
C LEU A 22 0.40 -5.80 -24.45
N THR A 23 0.07 -4.64 -25.00
CA THR A 23 -0.33 -3.45 -24.21
C THR A 23 -1.42 -2.67 -24.94
N HIS A 24 -1.96 -1.65 -24.29
CA HIS A 24 -2.96 -0.77 -24.86
C HIS A 24 -2.84 0.64 -24.26
N ARG A 25 -3.31 1.62 -25.01
CA ARG A 25 -3.15 3.03 -24.67
C ARG A 25 -3.65 3.40 -23.26
N PRO A 26 -4.88 3.00 -22.81
CA PRO A 26 -5.32 3.33 -21.45
C PRO A 26 -4.38 2.84 -20.34
N ALA A 27 -3.72 1.68 -20.50
CA ALA A 27 -2.76 1.18 -19.50
C ALA A 27 -1.46 1.99 -19.52
N VAL A 28 -0.95 2.36 -20.70
CA VAL A 28 0.25 3.19 -20.82
C VAL A 28 0.03 4.55 -20.17
N GLU A 29 -1.05 5.24 -20.52
CA GLU A 29 -1.41 6.55 -19.94
C GLU A 29 -1.58 6.48 -18.41
N LEU A 30 -2.17 5.39 -17.91
CA LEU A 30 -2.33 5.18 -16.48
C LEU A 30 -0.98 4.96 -15.78
N ALA A 31 -0.07 4.18 -16.37
CA ALA A 31 1.26 3.98 -15.81
C ALA A 31 2.05 5.30 -15.73
N GLU A 32 2.02 6.10 -16.80
CA GLU A 32 2.66 7.42 -16.81
C GLU A 32 2.14 8.32 -15.69
N LYS A 33 0.81 8.41 -15.52
CA LYS A 33 0.20 9.21 -14.45
C LYS A 33 0.55 8.70 -13.05
N LEU A 34 0.52 7.38 -12.84
CA LEU A 34 0.87 6.80 -11.54
C LEU A 34 2.32 7.07 -11.17
N VAL A 35 3.24 6.93 -12.13
CA VAL A 35 4.67 7.21 -11.93
C VAL A 35 4.89 8.71 -11.66
N GLU A 36 4.23 9.60 -12.42
CA GLU A 36 4.33 11.05 -12.20
C GLU A 36 3.82 11.49 -10.82
N MET A 37 2.83 10.79 -10.29
CA MET A 37 2.23 11.09 -8.98
C MET A 37 2.93 10.39 -7.80
N ALA A 38 3.71 9.34 -8.07
CA ALA A 38 4.39 8.54 -7.05
C ALA A 38 5.58 9.29 -6.41
N PRO A 39 6.03 8.87 -5.22
CA PRO A 39 7.30 9.33 -4.68
C PRO A 39 8.47 9.04 -5.64
N ASP A 40 9.44 9.96 -5.71
CA ASP A 40 10.61 9.84 -6.58
C ASP A 40 11.33 8.49 -6.37
N GLY A 41 11.52 7.75 -7.46
CA GLY A 41 12.15 6.42 -7.45
C GLY A 41 11.17 5.25 -7.48
N ILE A 42 9.86 5.49 -7.33
CA ILE A 42 8.81 4.50 -7.64
C ILE A 42 8.39 4.70 -9.10
N ASP A 43 8.92 3.89 -10.00
CA ASP A 43 8.83 4.11 -11.45
C ASP A 43 8.38 2.88 -12.26
N LYS A 44 8.04 1.80 -11.59
CA LYS A 44 7.47 0.58 -12.20
C LYS A 44 6.06 0.31 -11.71
N VAL A 45 5.18 -0.09 -12.62
CA VAL A 45 3.76 -0.34 -12.33
C VAL A 45 3.39 -1.74 -12.77
N PHE A 46 2.75 -2.49 -11.89
CA PHE A 46 2.12 -3.78 -12.18
C PHE A 46 0.63 -3.70 -11.81
N TYR A 47 -0.25 -3.86 -12.77
CA TYR A 47 -1.69 -3.79 -12.55
C TYR A 47 -2.24 -5.04 -11.88
N CYS A 48 -3.23 -4.84 -11.01
CA CYS A 48 -3.87 -5.87 -10.21
C CYS A 48 -5.39 -5.71 -10.24
N ASP A 49 -6.11 -6.81 -10.06
CA ASP A 49 -7.57 -6.83 -10.12
C ASP A 49 -8.23 -6.28 -8.86
N SER A 50 -7.54 -6.24 -7.74
CA SER A 50 -8.02 -5.69 -6.47
C SER A 50 -6.86 -5.33 -5.54
N GLY A 51 -7.17 -4.62 -4.44
CA GLY A 51 -6.19 -4.30 -3.40
C GLY A 51 -5.57 -5.55 -2.77
N SER A 52 -6.37 -6.56 -2.44
CA SER A 52 -5.84 -7.82 -1.90
C SER A 52 -4.85 -8.50 -2.86
N VAL A 53 -5.15 -8.48 -4.17
CA VAL A 53 -4.24 -8.99 -5.20
C VAL A 53 -2.99 -8.14 -5.30
N ALA A 54 -3.08 -6.82 -5.15
CA ALA A 54 -1.89 -5.95 -5.15
C ALA A 54 -0.93 -6.30 -3.99
N VAL A 55 -1.47 -6.62 -2.81
CA VAL A 55 -0.65 -7.10 -1.68
C VAL A 55 -0.03 -8.47 -1.97
N GLU A 56 -0.79 -9.42 -2.54
CA GLU A 56 -0.23 -10.72 -2.98
C GLU A 56 0.91 -10.54 -3.98
N VAL A 57 0.74 -9.61 -4.92
CA VAL A 57 1.77 -9.28 -5.92
C VAL A 57 3.00 -8.67 -5.25
N ALA A 58 2.82 -7.73 -4.31
CA ALA A 58 3.93 -7.13 -3.56
C ALA A 58 4.72 -8.18 -2.77
N MET A 59 4.03 -9.10 -2.11
CA MET A 59 4.65 -10.20 -1.38
C MET A 59 5.43 -11.13 -2.33
N LYS A 60 4.84 -11.48 -3.48
CA LYS A 60 5.51 -12.28 -4.51
C LYS A 60 6.73 -11.56 -5.10
N MET A 61 6.64 -10.25 -5.35
CA MET A 61 7.78 -9.45 -5.82
C MET A 61 8.93 -9.49 -4.80
N ALA A 62 8.65 -9.32 -3.51
CA ALA A 62 9.65 -9.39 -2.46
C ALA A 62 10.32 -10.78 -2.40
N LEU A 63 9.54 -11.85 -2.49
CA LEU A 63 10.09 -13.21 -2.50
C LEU A 63 10.94 -13.49 -3.75
N GLN A 64 10.48 -13.08 -4.93
CA GLN A 64 11.22 -13.29 -6.17
C GLN A 64 12.47 -12.41 -6.24
N TYR A 65 12.45 -11.19 -5.66
CA TYR A 65 13.63 -10.34 -5.50
C TYR A 65 14.74 -11.09 -4.75
N TRP A 66 14.43 -11.67 -3.59
CA TRP A 66 15.40 -12.39 -2.78
C TRP A 66 15.84 -13.71 -3.41
N TYR A 67 14.93 -14.42 -4.07
CA TYR A 67 15.29 -15.58 -4.89
C TYR A 67 16.31 -15.22 -5.97
N ALA A 68 16.07 -14.13 -6.71
CA ALA A 68 16.98 -13.66 -7.74
C ALA A 68 18.32 -13.15 -7.18
N ALA A 69 18.33 -12.65 -5.93
CA ALA A 69 19.53 -12.27 -5.21
C ALA A 69 20.30 -13.46 -4.60
N GLY A 70 19.80 -14.70 -4.76
CA GLY A 70 20.41 -15.90 -4.16
C GLY A 70 20.20 -16.01 -2.64
N ARG A 71 19.15 -15.37 -2.11
CA ARG A 71 18.77 -15.34 -0.71
C ARG A 71 17.42 -16.04 -0.50
N ASP A 72 17.38 -17.33 -0.81
CA ASP A 72 16.17 -18.16 -0.71
C ASP A 72 15.69 -18.38 0.74
N ASP A 73 16.46 -18.03 1.73
CA ASP A 73 16.16 -18.05 3.14
C ASP A 73 15.19 -16.92 3.56
N LYS A 74 15.15 -15.79 2.84
CA LYS A 74 14.26 -14.66 3.10
C LYS A 74 12.84 -14.92 2.56
N ARG A 75 12.00 -15.59 3.36
CA ARG A 75 10.65 -16.03 2.93
C ARG A 75 9.51 -15.56 3.82
N HIS A 76 9.80 -14.87 4.91
CA HIS A 76 8.80 -14.37 5.85
C HIS A 76 8.60 -12.87 5.72
N PHE A 77 7.49 -12.41 6.21
CA PHE A 77 7.18 -10.98 6.31
C PHE A 77 7.12 -10.57 7.77
N LEU A 78 7.50 -9.34 8.05
CA LEU A 78 7.32 -8.71 9.35
C LEU A 78 6.27 -7.62 9.21
N THR A 79 5.27 -7.63 10.08
CA THR A 79 4.18 -6.65 10.07
C THR A 79 3.78 -6.25 11.49
N ILE A 80 2.94 -5.22 11.59
CA ILE A 80 2.43 -4.71 12.87
C ILE A 80 1.03 -5.25 13.15
N THR A 81 0.74 -5.54 14.42
CA THR A 81 -0.61 -5.96 14.83
C THR A 81 -1.65 -4.89 14.52
N LYS A 82 -2.92 -5.27 14.43
CA LYS A 82 -4.05 -4.42 14.00
C LYS A 82 -3.98 -3.97 12.53
N GLY A 83 -3.03 -4.48 11.74
CA GLY A 83 -2.97 -4.22 10.30
C GLY A 83 -4.02 -5.02 9.52
N TYR A 84 -4.41 -4.48 8.35
CA TYR A 84 -5.28 -5.15 7.39
C TYR A 84 -4.76 -4.92 5.98
N HIS A 85 -4.56 -6.01 5.24
CA HIS A 85 -3.94 -5.98 3.92
C HIS A 85 -4.74 -6.72 2.84
N GLY A 86 -5.96 -7.15 3.16
CA GLY A 86 -6.85 -7.82 2.22
C GLY A 86 -7.32 -9.18 2.66
N ASP A 87 -8.20 -9.80 1.84
CA ASP A 87 -8.94 -11.02 2.16
C ASP A 87 -8.50 -12.24 1.32
N THR A 88 -7.51 -12.09 0.44
CA THR A 88 -6.92 -13.24 -0.26
C THR A 88 -6.00 -14.02 0.69
N TRP A 89 -5.73 -15.29 0.35
CA TRP A 89 -5.16 -16.25 1.29
C TRP A 89 -3.85 -15.79 1.93
N ASN A 90 -2.91 -15.28 1.14
CA ASN A 90 -1.63 -14.86 1.68
C ASN A 90 -1.65 -13.42 2.21
N ALA A 91 -2.49 -12.53 1.66
CA ALA A 91 -2.74 -11.21 2.24
C ALA A 91 -3.29 -11.32 3.67
N MET A 92 -4.16 -12.31 3.95
CA MET A 92 -4.62 -12.59 5.31
C MET A 92 -3.49 -12.97 6.27
N SER A 93 -2.40 -13.58 5.78
CA SER A 93 -1.26 -14.00 6.62
C SER A 93 -0.51 -12.83 7.25
N VAL A 94 -0.62 -11.63 6.69
CA VAL A 94 -0.01 -10.39 7.20
C VAL A 94 -1.03 -9.44 7.85
N CYS A 95 -2.30 -9.86 7.97
CA CYS A 95 -3.32 -9.15 8.76
C CYS A 95 -3.23 -9.54 10.25
N ASP A 96 -3.84 -8.73 11.12
CA ASP A 96 -3.86 -9.00 12.58
C ASP A 96 -4.32 -10.44 12.88
N PRO A 97 -3.47 -11.28 13.48
CA PRO A 97 -3.77 -12.70 13.68
C PRO A 97 -4.65 -12.97 14.91
N VAL A 98 -4.89 -11.98 15.76
CA VAL A 98 -5.56 -12.16 17.07
C VAL A 98 -6.96 -11.57 17.09
N THR A 99 -7.10 -10.31 16.75
CA THR A 99 -8.36 -9.56 16.82
C THR A 99 -8.93 -9.24 15.44
N GLY A 100 -8.20 -9.58 14.37
CA GLY A 100 -8.64 -9.40 13.00
C GLY A 100 -9.74 -10.39 12.63
N MET A 101 -10.51 -10.05 11.59
CA MET A 101 -11.62 -10.87 11.08
C MET A 101 -11.16 -12.23 10.53
N HIS A 102 -9.87 -12.41 10.27
CA HIS A 102 -9.30 -13.62 9.68
C HIS A 102 -8.83 -14.66 10.70
N ASN A 103 -9.06 -14.45 11.99
CA ASN A 103 -8.58 -15.33 13.06
C ASN A 103 -9.08 -16.78 12.94
N ILE A 104 -10.24 -17.00 12.30
CA ILE A 104 -10.78 -18.34 12.03
C ILE A 104 -9.93 -19.16 11.05
N PHE A 105 -9.10 -18.50 10.23
CA PHE A 105 -8.18 -19.14 9.27
C PHE A 105 -6.75 -19.31 9.79
N ARG A 106 -6.47 -18.83 11.00
CA ARG A 106 -5.11 -18.69 11.56
C ARG A 106 -4.26 -19.97 11.47
N GLY A 107 -4.86 -21.15 11.70
CA GLY A 107 -4.14 -22.42 11.68
C GLY A 107 -3.73 -22.92 10.28
N SER A 108 -4.25 -22.29 9.22
CA SER A 108 -4.03 -22.67 7.82
C SER A 108 -3.20 -21.66 7.05
N LEU A 109 -2.99 -20.46 7.59
CA LEU A 109 -2.22 -19.41 6.92
C LEU A 109 -0.71 -19.59 7.14
N PRO A 110 0.14 -19.12 6.22
CA PRO A 110 1.57 -19.04 6.45
C PRO A 110 1.90 -18.24 7.71
N MET A 111 2.87 -18.72 8.49
CA MET A 111 3.30 -18.01 9.71
C MET A 111 4.21 -16.83 9.33
N GLN A 112 3.88 -15.64 9.86
CA GLN A 112 4.63 -14.42 9.68
C GLN A 112 5.11 -13.88 11.04
N TYR A 113 6.00 -12.88 11.00
CA TYR A 113 6.44 -12.17 12.20
C TYR A 113 5.52 -10.98 12.47
N PHE A 114 5.10 -10.84 13.74
CA PHE A 114 4.26 -9.73 14.18
C PHE A 114 4.92 -9.02 15.35
N ILE A 115 4.84 -7.69 15.33
CA ILE A 115 5.16 -6.81 16.45
C ILE A 115 3.93 -5.97 16.81
N HIS A 116 3.95 -5.35 17.99
CA HIS A 116 2.87 -4.46 18.39
C HIS A 116 2.77 -3.26 17.46
N ARG A 117 1.54 -2.75 17.30
CA ARG A 117 1.33 -1.50 16.55
C ARG A 117 2.06 -0.34 17.22
N PRO A 118 2.49 0.69 16.46
CA PRO A 118 3.13 1.86 17.04
C PRO A 118 2.24 2.55 18.08
N GLU A 119 2.78 2.83 19.27
CA GLU A 119 2.09 3.58 20.31
C GLU A 119 2.21 5.08 20.10
N ALA A 120 3.33 5.56 19.55
CA ALA A 120 3.53 6.96 19.20
C ALA A 120 2.44 7.43 18.24
N ARG A 121 1.69 8.47 18.64
CA ARG A 121 0.58 9.03 17.87
C ARG A 121 1.06 9.94 16.74
N TYR A 122 0.19 10.19 15.78
CA TYR A 122 0.46 11.17 14.74
C TYR A 122 0.76 12.55 15.36
N GLY A 123 1.84 13.17 14.89
CA GLY A 123 2.33 14.44 15.45
C GLY A 123 3.28 14.31 16.65
N GLU A 124 3.43 13.10 17.21
CA GLU A 124 4.37 12.83 18.29
C GLU A 124 5.70 12.26 17.77
N PRO A 125 6.81 12.49 18.48
CA PRO A 125 8.09 11.86 18.17
C PRO A 125 8.04 10.35 18.46
N CYS A 126 8.79 9.58 17.70
CA CYS A 126 9.00 8.16 17.99
C CYS A 126 10.14 8.01 19.01
N LEU A 127 9.81 7.67 20.25
CA LEU A 127 10.80 7.43 21.29
C LEU A 127 11.48 6.05 21.09
N PRO A 128 12.68 5.84 21.66
CA PRO A 128 13.42 4.58 21.49
C PRO A 128 12.61 3.32 21.87
N GLU A 129 11.78 3.38 22.90
CA GLU A 129 10.91 2.27 23.32
C GLU A 129 9.84 1.91 22.29
N HIS A 130 9.34 2.88 21.50
CA HIS A 130 8.33 2.65 20.47
C HIS A 130 8.83 1.83 19.28
N ILE A 131 10.13 1.84 19.02
CA ILE A 131 10.75 1.16 17.87
C ILE A 131 11.58 -0.06 18.27
N GLU A 132 11.80 -0.31 19.55
CA GLU A 132 12.72 -1.35 20.04
C GLU A 132 12.27 -2.76 19.63
N GLU A 133 10.97 -3.06 19.65
CA GLU A 133 10.46 -4.38 19.26
C GLU A 133 10.76 -4.66 17.77
N LEU A 134 10.61 -3.65 16.89
CA LEU A 134 10.99 -3.75 15.48
C LEU A 134 12.49 -4.01 15.33
N LYS A 135 13.32 -3.24 16.01
CA LYS A 135 14.80 -3.41 16.02
C LYS A 135 15.19 -4.81 16.45
N GLN A 136 14.60 -5.31 17.52
CA GLN A 136 14.91 -6.63 18.04
C GLN A 136 14.44 -7.73 17.09
N SER A 137 13.26 -7.61 16.50
CA SER A 137 12.74 -8.55 15.50
C SER A 137 13.64 -8.62 14.27
N LEU A 138 14.05 -7.47 13.73
CA LEU A 138 14.97 -7.40 12.59
C LEU A 138 16.35 -7.95 12.92
N ARG A 139 16.92 -7.55 14.07
CA ARG A 139 18.22 -8.07 14.54
C ARG A 139 18.25 -9.59 14.58
N ASN A 140 17.18 -10.21 15.02
CA ASN A 140 17.13 -11.66 15.23
C ASN A 140 16.74 -12.43 13.95
N ASN A 141 15.99 -11.80 13.01
CA ASN A 141 15.32 -12.53 11.94
C ASN A 141 15.50 -11.93 10.54
N HIS A 142 16.28 -10.84 10.34
CA HIS A 142 16.44 -10.18 9.04
C HIS A 142 16.90 -11.14 7.93
N ASN A 143 17.66 -12.18 8.27
CA ASN A 143 18.10 -13.20 7.32
C ASN A 143 16.95 -14.07 6.79
N ARG A 144 15.79 -14.07 7.45
CA ARG A 144 14.58 -14.80 7.05
C ARG A 144 13.43 -13.89 6.60
N ILE A 145 13.52 -12.58 6.88
CA ILE A 145 12.50 -11.59 6.55
C ILE A 145 12.79 -11.04 5.15
N ALA A 146 11.83 -11.23 4.24
CA ALA A 146 11.86 -10.68 2.88
C ALA A 146 11.50 -9.20 2.89
N ALA A 147 10.46 -8.83 3.61
CA ALA A 147 10.01 -7.43 3.71
C ALA A 147 9.31 -7.16 5.04
N VAL A 148 9.36 -5.89 5.45
CA VAL A 148 8.39 -5.29 6.37
C VAL A 148 7.21 -4.80 5.53
N ILE A 149 5.97 -5.10 5.95
CA ILE A 149 4.75 -4.62 5.31
C ILE A 149 3.87 -3.91 6.34
N LEU A 150 3.36 -2.73 6.00
CA LEU A 150 2.48 -1.95 6.86
C LEU A 150 1.64 -0.94 6.07
N GLU A 151 0.52 -0.49 6.67
CA GLU A 151 -0.25 0.67 6.22
C GLU A 151 0.47 1.94 6.72
N PRO A 152 0.88 2.90 5.85
CA PRO A 152 1.59 4.09 6.32
C PRO A 152 0.64 5.06 7.03
N ILE A 153 1.05 5.57 8.20
CA ILE A 153 0.37 6.60 9.00
C ILE A 153 -0.96 6.15 9.60
N VAL A 154 -1.82 5.44 8.86
CA VAL A 154 -3.18 5.09 9.29
C VAL A 154 -3.41 3.60 9.15
N GLN A 155 -3.62 2.91 10.26
CA GLN A 155 -4.21 1.58 10.26
C GLN A 155 -5.74 1.72 10.19
N GLY A 156 -6.30 1.52 8.98
CA GLY A 156 -7.72 1.77 8.73
C GLY A 156 -8.62 0.81 9.50
N ALA A 157 -8.62 -0.47 9.15
CA ALA A 157 -9.43 -1.51 9.80
C ALA A 157 -9.01 -1.76 11.26
N GLY A 158 -7.80 -1.40 11.63
CA GLY A 158 -7.30 -1.43 13.00
C GLY A 158 -7.89 -0.37 13.93
N GLY A 159 -8.96 0.28 13.53
CA GLY A 159 -9.70 1.27 14.31
C GLY A 159 -9.31 2.71 13.99
N MET A 160 -8.95 3.00 12.76
CA MET A 160 -8.50 4.32 12.30
C MET A 160 -7.40 4.88 13.21
N TRP A 161 -6.39 4.07 13.46
CA TRP A 161 -5.27 4.43 14.33
C TRP A 161 -4.25 5.25 13.56
N PHE A 162 -4.05 6.48 13.98
CA PHE A 162 -3.07 7.40 13.40
C PHE A 162 -1.77 7.37 14.21
N TYR A 163 -0.67 6.99 13.57
CA TYR A 163 0.63 6.84 14.23
C TYR A 163 1.69 7.77 13.66
N SER A 164 2.76 7.91 14.41
CA SER A 164 3.85 8.86 14.16
C SER A 164 4.53 8.66 12.80
N ALA A 165 4.67 9.74 12.05
CA ALA A 165 5.47 9.77 10.83
C ALA A 165 6.97 9.50 11.11
N ASP A 166 7.44 9.87 12.31
CA ASP A 166 8.81 9.60 12.74
C ASP A 166 9.04 8.10 12.96
N TYR A 167 8.04 7.36 13.48
CA TYR A 167 8.08 5.90 13.53
C TYR A 167 8.25 5.31 12.12
N LEU A 168 7.47 5.74 11.15
CA LEU A 168 7.56 5.26 9.77
C LEU A 168 8.93 5.56 9.13
N ARG A 169 9.52 6.72 9.46
CA ARG A 169 10.88 7.07 9.00
C ARG A 169 11.92 6.11 9.57
N GLN A 170 11.85 5.83 10.87
CA GLN A 170 12.75 4.87 11.52
C GLN A 170 12.55 3.44 10.99
N VAL A 171 11.32 3.04 10.63
CA VAL A 171 11.08 1.76 9.93
C VAL A 171 11.87 1.69 8.62
N ARG A 172 11.84 2.75 7.80
CA ARG A 172 12.60 2.79 6.53
C ARG A 172 14.11 2.67 6.78
N GLU A 173 14.63 3.42 7.75
CA GLU A 173 16.05 3.37 8.13
C GLU A 173 16.45 1.96 8.56
N LEU A 174 15.69 1.33 9.44
CA LEU A 174 15.95 -0.04 9.89
C LEU A 174 15.86 -1.07 8.75
N CYS A 175 14.91 -0.93 7.83
CA CYS A 175 14.85 -1.79 6.66
C CYS A 175 16.12 -1.67 5.80
N ASN A 176 16.68 -0.46 5.66
CA ASN A 176 17.94 -0.25 4.96
C ASN A 176 19.12 -0.90 5.71
N ASP A 177 19.22 -0.68 7.03
CA ASP A 177 20.32 -1.18 7.87
C ASP A 177 20.39 -2.72 7.91
N TYR A 178 19.22 -3.38 7.86
CA TYR A 178 19.11 -4.83 7.93
C TYR A 178 18.94 -5.53 6.57
N ASP A 179 19.02 -4.78 5.46
CA ASP A 179 18.82 -5.31 4.11
C ASP A 179 17.50 -6.09 3.97
N VAL A 180 16.40 -5.43 4.33
CA VAL A 180 15.03 -5.93 4.25
C VAL A 180 14.21 -4.95 3.40
N LEU A 181 13.36 -5.43 2.50
CA LEU A 181 12.50 -4.56 1.70
C LEU A 181 11.40 -3.93 2.57
N LEU A 182 10.97 -2.73 2.18
CA LEU A 182 9.80 -2.07 2.77
C LEU A 182 8.65 -2.06 1.75
N VAL A 183 7.52 -2.64 2.15
CA VAL A 183 6.25 -2.60 1.41
C VAL A 183 5.29 -1.67 2.15
N CYS A 184 4.84 -0.60 1.49
CA CYS A 184 3.80 0.30 2.02
C CYS A 184 2.47 0.04 1.33
N ASP A 185 1.46 -0.31 2.12
CA ASP A 185 0.09 -0.50 1.66
C ASP A 185 -0.67 0.83 1.68
N GLU A 186 -0.66 1.51 0.55
CA GLU A 186 -1.33 2.79 0.30
C GLU A 186 -2.76 2.63 -0.25
N ILE A 187 -3.32 1.42 -0.21
CA ILE A 187 -4.65 1.15 -0.76
C ILE A 187 -5.72 2.00 -0.10
N ALA A 188 -5.60 2.24 1.22
CA ALA A 188 -6.52 3.08 1.97
C ALA A 188 -6.00 4.51 2.20
N THR A 189 -4.70 4.71 2.24
CA THR A 189 -4.04 5.96 2.65
C THR A 189 -3.67 6.88 1.48
N GLY A 190 -3.55 6.33 0.28
CA GLY A 190 -3.15 7.07 -0.90
C GLY A 190 -4.21 8.02 -1.47
N PHE A 191 -3.81 8.75 -2.48
CA PHE A 191 -4.64 9.68 -3.26
C PHE A 191 -5.30 10.78 -2.42
N GLY A 192 -4.56 11.33 -1.46
CA GLY A 192 -5.01 12.48 -0.66
C GLY A 192 -5.75 12.11 0.63
N ARG A 193 -5.99 10.83 0.92
CA ARG A 193 -6.81 10.41 2.08
C ARG A 193 -6.31 10.94 3.43
N THR A 194 -5.01 11.10 3.59
CA THR A 194 -4.36 11.54 4.83
C THR A 194 -3.93 13.02 4.80
N GLY A 195 -4.38 13.79 3.82
CA GLY A 195 -3.99 15.21 3.65
C GLY A 195 -2.76 15.41 2.76
N LYS A 196 -1.99 14.36 2.48
CA LYS A 196 -0.93 14.35 1.47
C LYS A 196 -1.28 13.35 0.37
N MET A 197 -0.62 13.41 -0.79
CA MET A 197 -0.90 12.50 -1.90
C MET A 197 -0.76 11.04 -1.44
N TRP A 198 0.30 10.74 -0.69
CA TRP A 198 0.58 9.42 -0.13
C TRP A 198 0.79 9.49 1.38
N GLY A 199 0.48 8.41 2.08
CA GLY A 199 0.78 8.30 3.51
C GLY A 199 2.28 8.37 3.78
N VAL A 200 3.12 7.81 2.93
CA VAL A 200 4.58 7.87 3.04
C VAL A 200 5.15 9.29 2.97
N ASP A 201 4.44 10.23 2.33
CA ASP A 201 4.87 11.64 2.23
C ASP A 201 4.94 12.33 3.58
N HIS A 202 4.18 11.88 4.58
CA HIS A 202 4.25 12.41 5.94
C HIS A 202 5.61 12.14 6.59
N ALA A 203 6.21 11.01 6.28
CA ALA A 203 7.52 10.61 6.77
C ALA A 203 8.68 11.06 5.84
N GLY A 204 8.38 11.50 4.62
CA GLY A 204 9.38 11.84 3.59
C GLY A 204 10.23 10.64 3.19
N ILE A 205 9.62 9.46 3.07
CA ILE A 205 10.30 8.21 2.71
C ILE A 205 9.81 7.67 1.37
N VAL A 206 10.63 6.80 0.78
CA VAL A 206 10.29 6.01 -0.39
C VAL A 206 10.33 4.53 -0.02
N PRO A 207 9.24 3.76 -0.16
CA PRO A 207 9.27 2.32 0.02
C PRO A 207 9.93 1.62 -1.17
N ASP A 208 10.29 0.36 -1.04
CA ASP A 208 10.76 -0.45 -2.18
C ASP A 208 9.59 -0.88 -3.07
N ILE A 209 8.43 -1.15 -2.45
CA ILE A 209 7.19 -1.54 -3.12
C ILE A 209 6.01 -0.81 -2.47
N MET A 210 5.06 -0.36 -3.28
CA MET A 210 3.87 0.37 -2.85
C MET A 210 2.61 -0.23 -3.49
N CYS A 211 1.59 -0.55 -2.69
CA CYS A 211 0.30 -1.02 -3.19
C CYS A 211 -0.70 0.14 -3.21
N VAL A 212 -1.41 0.32 -4.32
CA VAL A 212 -2.44 1.35 -4.49
C VAL A 212 -3.75 0.75 -5.00
N GLY A 213 -4.88 1.31 -4.59
CA GLY A 213 -6.20 0.78 -4.95
C GLY A 213 -7.33 1.73 -4.56
N LYS A 214 -8.51 1.21 -4.27
CA LYS A 214 -9.71 1.95 -3.83
C LYS A 214 -9.97 3.24 -4.63
N ALA A 215 -9.40 4.37 -4.21
CA ALA A 215 -9.59 5.66 -4.85
C ALA A 215 -9.12 5.72 -6.31
N ILE A 216 -8.26 4.81 -6.74
CA ILE A 216 -7.69 4.79 -8.09
C ILE A 216 -8.75 4.84 -9.20
N THR A 217 -9.92 4.21 -9.00
CA THR A 217 -11.03 4.22 -9.96
C THR A 217 -12.18 5.15 -9.57
N GLY A 218 -12.01 5.97 -8.52
CA GLY A 218 -13.09 6.82 -8.03
C GLY A 218 -14.32 6.04 -7.52
N GLY A 219 -14.15 4.76 -7.14
CA GLY A 219 -15.21 3.89 -6.64
C GLY A 219 -16.05 3.18 -7.70
N TYR A 220 -15.67 3.25 -8.97
CA TYR A 220 -16.47 2.65 -10.06
C TYR A 220 -16.29 1.15 -10.20
N MET A 221 -15.09 0.64 -9.99
CA MET A 221 -14.82 -0.80 -10.15
C MET A 221 -13.58 -1.25 -9.38
N SER A 222 -13.46 -2.56 -9.19
CA SER A 222 -12.29 -3.17 -8.59
C SER A 222 -11.10 -3.04 -9.52
N PHE A 223 -10.02 -2.46 -8.99
CA PHE A 223 -8.75 -2.27 -9.66
C PHE A 223 -7.69 -1.84 -8.65
N ALA A 224 -6.44 -2.17 -8.91
CA ALA A 224 -5.31 -1.79 -8.08
C ALA A 224 -4.01 -1.82 -8.90
N ALA A 225 -2.94 -1.38 -8.30
CA ALA A 225 -1.60 -1.57 -8.83
C ALA A 225 -0.60 -1.81 -7.70
N THR A 226 0.43 -2.58 -8.01
CA THR A 226 1.65 -2.69 -7.22
C THR A 226 2.74 -1.93 -7.93
N MET A 227 3.27 -0.92 -7.28
CA MET A 227 4.33 -0.08 -7.81
C MET A 227 5.64 -0.42 -7.12
N ALA A 228 6.75 -0.31 -7.83
CA ALA A 228 8.06 -0.67 -7.30
C ALA A 228 9.16 0.23 -7.84
N THR A 229 10.29 0.20 -7.14
CA THR A 229 11.52 0.85 -7.60
C THR A 229 12.18 0.07 -8.75
N GLU A 230 12.99 0.76 -9.57
CA GLU A 230 13.86 0.14 -10.57
C GLU A 230 14.73 -0.98 -9.97
N LYS A 231 15.24 -0.76 -8.75
CA LYS A 231 16.04 -1.76 -8.01
C LYS A 231 15.29 -3.09 -7.88
N VAL A 232 14.01 -3.05 -7.48
CA VAL A 232 13.19 -4.26 -7.31
C VAL A 232 12.93 -4.93 -8.66
N ALA A 233 12.51 -4.17 -9.65
CA ALA A 233 12.16 -4.69 -10.97
C ALA A 233 13.38 -5.31 -11.67
N THR A 234 14.52 -4.62 -11.66
CA THR A 234 15.75 -5.11 -12.27
C THR A 234 16.24 -6.39 -11.57
N GLN A 235 16.26 -6.42 -10.24
CA GLN A 235 16.72 -7.60 -9.49
C GLN A 235 15.87 -8.83 -9.81
N ILE A 236 14.55 -8.71 -9.88
CA ILE A 236 13.64 -9.81 -10.24
C ILE A 236 14.00 -10.43 -11.58
N CYS A 237 14.47 -9.63 -12.53
CA CYS A 237 14.81 -10.08 -13.88
C CYS A 237 16.24 -10.62 -14.06
N THR A 238 17.08 -10.64 -13.01
CA THR A 238 18.49 -11.06 -13.11
C THR A 238 18.71 -12.56 -13.13
N LYS A 239 17.72 -13.37 -12.72
CA LYS A 239 17.80 -14.82 -12.64
C LYS A 239 16.63 -15.45 -13.37
N ASP A 240 16.82 -16.68 -13.85
CA ASP A 240 15.75 -17.46 -14.48
C ASP A 240 14.49 -17.47 -13.59
N PRO A 241 13.29 -17.20 -14.14
CA PRO A 241 12.93 -17.06 -15.56
C PRO A 241 13.14 -15.68 -16.21
N GLY A 242 13.74 -14.69 -15.53
CA GLY A 242 14.01 -13.36 -16.07
C GLY A 242 12.80 -12.45 -16.21
N VAL A 243 11.65 -12.87 -15.67
CA VAL A 243 10.39 -12.12 -15.65
C VAL A 243 9.68 -12.34 -14.32
N PHE A 244 8.81 -11.39 -13.92
CA PHE A 244 7.98 -11.55 -12.74
C PHE A 244 6.92 -12.65 -12.96
N MET A 245 6.87 -13.63 -12.07
CA MET A 245 6.02 -14.82 -12.19
C MET A 245 4.60 -14.60 -11.66
N HIS A 246 3.88 -13.65 -12.26
CA HIS A 246 2.47 -13.41 -12.04
C HIS A 246 1.85 -12.77 -13.28
N GLY A 247 0.66 -13.22 -13.71
CA GLY A 247 0.02 -12.70 -14.91
C GLY A 247 -1.43 -13.18 -15.04
N PRO A 248 -2.38 -12.60 -14.26
CA PRO A 248 -3.79 -12.96 -14.37
C PRO A 248 -4.40 -12.45 -15.68
N THR A 249 -5.42 -13.12 -16.16
CA THR A 249 -6.04 -12.86 -17.48
C THR A 249 -6.47 -11.40 -17.66
N PHE A 250 -7.13 -10.82 -16.66
CA PHE A 250 -7.74 -9.50 -16.77
C PHE A 250 -6.90 -8.36 -16.16
N MET A 251 -5.66 -8.61 -15.76
CA MET A 251 -4.81 -7.52 -15.25
C MET A 251 -4.69 -6.41 -16.31
N GLY A 252 -4.77 -5.17 -15.84
CA GLY A 252 -4.66 -4.01 -16.72
C GLY A 252 -5.82 -3.90 -17.72
N ASN A 253 -7.04 -4.39 -17.39
CA ASN A 253 -8.15 -4.33 -18.34
C ASN A 253 -8.44 -2.89 -18.77
N PRO A 254 -8.73 -2.66 -20.08
CA PRO A 254 -8.85 -1.31 -20.64
C PRO A 254 -9.93 -0.45 -19.99
N LEU A 255 -11.05 -1.06 -19.58
CA LEU A 255 -12.17 -0.33 -18.99
C LEU A 255 -11.79 0.25 -17.61
N ALA A 256 -11.14 -0.55 -16.76
CA ALA A 256 -10.68 -0.09 -15.46
C ALA A 256 -9.54 0.92 -15.59
N CYS A 257 -8.64 0.75 -16.56
CA CYS A 257 -7.60 1.74 -16.85
C CYS A 257 -8.18 3.08 -17.32
N ALA A 258 -9.23 3.07 -18.15
CA ALA A 258 -9.92 4.29 -18.59
C ALA A 258 -10.61 5.00 -17.41
N ALA A 259 -11.31 4.25 -16.55
CA ALA A 259 -11.91 4.80 -15.33
C ALA A 259 -10.86 5.39 -14.38
N ALA A 260 -9.74 4.67 -14.20
CA ALA A 260 -8.64 5.13 -13.37
C ALA A 260 -7.98 6.39 -13.93
N ASN A 261 -7.71 6.46 -15.22
CA ASN A 261 -7.19 7.66 -15.88
C ASN A 261 -8.05 8.88 -15.59
N ALA A 262 -9.38 8.77 -15.79
CA ALA A 262 -10.30 9.88 -15.52
C ALA A 262 -10.38 10.23 -14.03
N SER A 263 -10.27 9.25 -13.13
CA SER A 263 -10.21 9.48 -11.70
C SER A 263 -8.95 10.25 -11.30
N LEU A 264 -7.79 9.85 -11.81
CA LEU A 264 -6.52 10.53 -11.52
C LEU A 264 -6.49 11.96 -12.11
N ASP A 265 -7.05 12.16 -13.28
CA ASP A 265 -7.18 13.52 -13.86
C ASP A 265 -8.04 14.44 -12.98
N LEU A 266 -9.12 13.92 -12.40
CA LEU A 266 -9.92 14.66 -11.43
C LEU A 266 -9.11 14.98 -10.16
N ILE A 267 -8.41 13.99 -9.58
CA ILE A 267 -7.56 14.18 -8.41
C ILE A 267 -6.52 15.27 -8.66
N ARG A 268 -5.85 15.23 -9.82
CA ARG A 268 -4.83 16.23 -10.22
C ARG A 268 -5.41 17.62 -10.48
N SER A 269 -6.69 17.71 -10.85
CA SER A 269 -7.36 18.98 -11.10
C SER A 269 -7.77 19.74 -9.83
N TYR A 270 -7.76 19.08 -8.68
CA TYR A 270 -8.11 19.69 -7.39
C TYR A 270 -6.87 20.23 -6.67
N ASP A 271 -7.03 21.36 -5.98
CA ASP A 271 -6.11 21.75 -4.91
C ASP A 271 -6.44 20.89 -3.67
N LEU A 272 -5.90 19.66 -3.66
CA LEU A 272 -6.16 18.68 -2.61
C LEU A 272 -5.77 19.21 -1.24
N THR A 273 -4.64 19.91 -1.12
CA THR A 273 -4.14 20.42 0.15
C THR A 273 -5.15 21.38 0.79
N THR A 274 -5.61 22.37 0.02
CA THR A 274 -6.60 23.32 0.52
C THR A 274 -7.95 22.66 0.79
N MET A 275 -8.39 21.76 -0.10
CA MET A 275 -9.69 21.09 0.03
C MET A 275 -9.72 20.17 1.25
N ILE A 276 -8.70 19.35 1.43
CA ILE A 276 -8.63 18.40 2.56
C ILE A 276 -8.39 19.14 3.87
N GLY A 277 -7.53 20.17 3.89
CA GLY A 277 -7.32 21.01 5.08
C GLY A 277 -8.63 21.63 5.60
N ARG A 278 -9.49 22.15 4.71
CA ARG A 278 -10.81 22.67 5.10
C ARG A 278 -11.72 21.60 5.69
N ILE A 279 -11.71 20.38 5.15
CA ILE A 279 -12.47 19.24 5.68
C ILE A 279 -11.94 18.87 7.07
N GLN A 280 -10.63 18.79 7.23
CA GLN A 280 -9.98 18.50 8.51
C GLN A 280 -10.35 19.53 9.58
N ASP A 281 -10.19 20.82 9.29
CA ASP A 281 -10.53 21.92 10.21
C ASP A 281 -12.01 21.86 10.62
N GLN A 282 -12.90 21.54 9.69
CA GLN A 282 -14.32 21.40 9.98
C GLN A 282 -14.57 20.20 10.90
N LEU A 283 -14.01 19.04 10.60
CA LEU A 283 -14.16 17.82 11.40
C LEU A 283 -13.60 18.01 12.82
N GLU A 284 -12.42 18.63 12.96
CA GLU A 284 -11.82 18.91 14.27
C GLU A 284 -12.74 19.78 15.13
N ARG A 285 -13.27 20.85 14.55
CA ARG A 285 -14.19 21.76 15.26
C ARG A 285 -15.53 21.09 15.62
N GLU A 286 -16.12 20.35 14.68
CA GLU A 286 -17.48 19.83 14.86
C GLU A 286 -17.51 18.53 15.67
N LEU A 287 -16.43 17.75 15.68
CA LEU A 287 -16.29 16.54 16.48
C LEU A 287 -15.75 16.81 17.90
N ALA A 288 -15.15 17.97 18.15
CA ALA A 288 -14.58 18.29 19.47
C ALA A 288 -15.56 18.07 20.64
N PRO A 289 -16.87 18.45 20.57
CA PRO A 289 -17.83 18.23 21.66
C PRO A 289 -18.07 16.74 21.97
N ALA A 290 -17.81 15.84 21.03
CA ALA A 290 -17.99 14.41 21.26
C ALA A 290 -17.05 13.86 22.35
N ARG A 291 -15.94 14.52 22.63
CA ARG A 291 -15.00 14.14 23.71
C ARG A 291 -15.64 14.18 25.11
N GLU A 292 -16.72 14.95 25.28
CA GLU A 292 -17.42 15.07 26.53
C GLU A 292 -18.44 13.94 26.77
N PHE A 293 -18.72 13.11 25.77
CA PHE A 293 -19.67 12.03 25.90
C PHE A 293 -19.05 10.83 26.64
N PRO A 294 -19.73 10.27 27.65
CA PRO A 294 -19.17 9.24 28.53
C PRO A 294 -18.81 7.93 27.81
N ASN A 295 -19.40 7.70 26.64
CA ASN A 295 -19.15 6.49 25.82
C ASN A 295 -18.10 6.71 24.71
N VAL A 296 -17.52 7.91 24.62
CA VAL A 296 -16.49 8.25 23.65
C VAL A 296 -15.14 8.24 24.33
N THR A 297 -14.27 7.36 23.89
CA THR A 297 -12.92 7.19 24.48
C THR A 297 -11.83 7.94 23.71
N ASP A 298 -12.06 8.23 22.44
CA ASP A 298 -11.09 8.94 21.59
C ASP A 298 -11.82 9.66 20.44
N VAL A 299 -11.37 10.87 20.12
CA VAL A 299 -11.80 11.66 18.95
C VAL A 299 -10.55 12.18 18.27
N ARG A 300 -10.32 11.75 17.05
CA ARG A 300 -9.15 12.13 16.25
C ARG A 300 -9.53 12.41 14.81
N VAL A 301 -8.83 13.32 14.20
CA VAL A 301 -8.97 13.71 12.79
C VAL A 301 -7.55 13.78 12.18
N LEU A 302 -7.45 13.44 10.91
CA LEU A 302 -6.24 13.55 10.12
C LEU A 302 -6.63 13.93 8.69
#